data_78991ed74d2969f1d7b4e94c5881ab17
#
_entry.id   78991ed74d2969f1d7b4e94c5881ab17
#
_cell.length_a   1.000
_cell.length_b   1.000
_cell.length_c   1.000
_cell.angle_alpha   90.00
_cell.angle_beta   90.00
_cell.angle_gamma   90.00
#
_symmetry.space_group_name_H-M   'P 1'
#
loop_
_entity.id
_entity.type
_entity.pdbx_description
1 polymer ?
#
loop_
_entity_poly.entity_id
_entity_poly.type
_entity_poly.pdbx_seq_one_letter_code
_entity_poly.pdbx_strand_id
1 'polypeptide(L)'
;MIPYLSITTQTAKTFRDVLGLNADSDVLLEHYSTAGMQRSADVADNASSEFEDAGEHQRKLAAERWDNPIIVTTMVEFLETVMSARGTKLRKFHNMADSVIIFDEIQSLPMNTINLFNEIVSFLSKITNSTILLCSATQPLLEKTKRENLLLSEKPDLIAETESYEDKLRRTRIVASTENKSCDELGQIIYQQARKDGNCLAIVNLKKEAREIFQCLERLDVNHEFELIHLSTAMCGRHRTDCLNRIGALLDPGNPKPVICVSTQLIEAGVDISFACVVRAMAGLDSIMQAAGRCNRNGESVEPKNVYVYPLKDEDSMERYLPDIAMGKQLTLQIMENYSFWKESSASENKRLQNKT
;
A
#
# COMPACT_ATOMS: atom_id res chain seq x y z
N MET A 1 1.76 -10.37 8.99
CA MET A 1 2.45 -9.13 9.39
C MET A 1 2.30 -8.10 8.30
N ILE A 2 1.80 -6.93 8.59
CA ILE A 2 1.33 -5.97 7.60
C ILE A 2 1.97 -4.60 7.90
N PRO A 3 2.42 -3.83 6.90
CA PRO A 3 3.14 -2.58 7.16
C PRO A 3 2.25 -1.43 7.65
N TYR A 4 0.95 -1.45 7.31
CA TYR A 4 0.04 -0.31 7.54
C TYR A 4 -1.15 -0.69 8.40
N LEU A 5 -1.50 0.16 9.37
CA LEU A 5 -2.62 -0.04 10.30
C LEU A 5 -3.98 -0.24 9.61
N SER A 6 -4.25 0.51 8.53
CA SER A 6 -5.50 0.41 7.77
C SER A 6 -5.70 -0.98 7.16
N ILE A 7 -4.63 -1.56 6.60
CA ILE A 7 -4.65 -2.91 6.04
C ILE A 7 -4.81 -3.95 7.15
N THR A 8 -4.15 -3.75 8.30
CA THR A 8 -4.21 -4.68 9.42
C THR A 8 -5.65 -4.87 9.90
N THR A 9 -6.40 -3.78 10.09
CA THR A 9 -7.81 -3.83 10.48
C THR A 9 -8.69 -4.49 9.41
N GLN A 10 -8.47 -4.16 8.13
CA GLN A 10 -9.21 -4.75 7.02
C GLN A 10 -8.94 -6.26 6.90
N THR A 11 -7.69 -6.68 7.01
CA THR A 11 -7.30 -8.09 6.95
C THR A 11 -7.89 -8.87 8.12
N ALA A 12 -7.84 -8.32 9.33
CA ALA A 12 -8.46 -8.95 10.50
C ALA A 12 -9.97 -9.13 10.33
N LYS A 13 -10.65 -8.11 9.77
CA LYS A 13 -12.07 -8.22 9.43
C LYS A 13 -12.33 -9.32 8.42
N THR A 14 -11.56 -9.34 7.32
CA THR A 14 -11.69 -10.38 6.28
C THR A 14 -11.49 -11.79 6.86
N PHE A 15 -10.52 -11.99 7.74
CA PHE A 15 -10.33 -13.29 8.40
C PHE A 15 -11.51 -13.68 9.27
N ARG A 16 -12.09 -12.71 10.02
CA ARG A 16 -13.31 -13.00 10.81
C ARG A 16 -14.46 -13.40 9.92
N ASP A 17 -14.69 -12.65 8.85
CA ASP A 17 -15.80 -12.91 7.92
C ASP A 17 -15.66 -14.29 7.24
N VAL A 18 -14.45 -14.63 6.75
CA VAL A 18 -14.16 -15.89 6.07
C VAL A 18 -14.24 -17.10 7.01
N LEU A 19 -13.76 -16.95 8.24
CA LEU A 19 -13.72 -18.03 9.24
C LEU A 19 -15.00 -18.09 10.11
N GLY A 20 -15.94 -17.16 9.92
CA GLY A 20 -17.17 -17.11 10.70
C GLY A 20 -16.92 -16.78 12.19
N LEU A 21 -15.90 -15.98 12.52
CA LEU A 21 -15.50 -15.66 13.88
C LEU A 21 -16.25 -14.43 14.39
N ASN A 22 -16.73 -14.53 15.63
CA ASN A 22 -17.28 -13.37 16.33
C ASN A 22 -16.18 -12.36 16.72
N ALA A 23 -16.56 -11.12 17.00
CA ALA A 23 -15.64 -10.05 17.39
C ALA A 23 -14.80 -10.39 18.64
N ASP A 24 -15.33 -11.22 19.54
CA ASP A 24 -14.71 -11.62 20.80
C ASP A 24 -14.04 -12.99 20.75
N SER A 25 -13.90 -13.58 19.58
CA SER A 25 -13.27 -14.90 19.42
C SER A 25 -11.80 -14.89 19.83
N ASP A 26 -11.41 -15.85 20.68
CA ASP A 26 -10.02 -16.07 21.10
C ASP A 26 -9.14 -16.69 19.99
N VAL A 27 -9.70 -17.01 18.84
CA VAL A 27 -8.96 -17.57 17.71
C VAL A 27 -8.08 -16.53 17.03
N LEU A 28 -8.57 -15.28 16.90
CA LEU A 28 -7.88 -14.20 16.20
C LEU A 28 -7.57 -13.02 17.12
N LEU A 29 -6.30 -12.76 17.32
CA LEU A 29 -5.78 -11.60 18.04
C LEU A 29 -5.37 -10.50 17.06
N GLU A 30 -5.89 -9.29 17.26
CA GLU A 30 -5.38 -8.07 16.65
C GLU A 30 -4.43 -7.37 17.63
N HIS A 31 -3.17 -7.23 17.25
CA HIS A 31 -2.16 -6.59 18.11
C HIS A 31 -1.37 -5.52 17.35
N TYR A 32 -1.80 -4.26 17.50
CA TYR A 32 -1.14 -3.07 16.96
C TYR A 32 -1.52 -1.83 17.80
N SER A 33 -0.77 -0.74 17.66
CA SER A 33 -0.82 0.43 18.56
C SER A 33 -2.19 1.11 18.76
N THR A 34 -3.14 0.92 17.84
CA THR A 34 -4.49 1.52 17.91
C THR A 34 -5.62 0.51 18.11
N ALA A 35 -5.31 -0.78 18.24
CA ALA A 35 -6.33 -1.84 18.36
C ALA A 35 -7.26 -1.65 19.60
N GLY A 36 -6.74 -1.05 20.67
CA GLY A 36 -7.53 -0.73 21.87
C GLY A 36 -8.41 0.51 21.72
N MET A 37 -7.99 1.50 20.93
CA MET A 37 -8.75 2.76 20.78
C MET A 37 -9.97 2.65 19.86
N GLN A 38 -9.93 1.82 18.83
CA GLN A 38 -11.05 1.67 17.88
C GLN A 38 -12.22 0.91 18.50
N ARG A 39 -11.96 -0.10 19.33
CA ARG A 39 -13.02 -0.88 19.99
C ARG A 39 -13.75 -0.11 21.10
N SER A 40 -13.06 0.80 21.78
CA SER A 40 -13.70 1.69 22.79
C SER A 40 -14.70 2.66 22.16
N ALA A 41 -14.60 2.96 20.87
CA ALA A 41 -15.54 3.82 20.17
C ALA A 41 -16.81 3.08 19.72
N ASP A 42 -16.70 1.77 19.41
CA ASP A 42 -17.83 0.96 18.91
C ASP A 42 -18.69 0.36 20.06
N VAL A 43 -18.18 0.32 21.29
CA VAL A 43 -18.82 -0.32 22.45
C VAL A 43 -19.46 0.68 23.43
N ALA A 44 -19.32 1.99 23.19
CA ALA A 44 -19.71 3.03 24.15
C ALA A 44 -21.24 3.11 24.48
N ASP A 45 -22.09 2.31 23.87
CA ASP A 45 -23.54 2.42 24.04
C ASP A 45 -24.21 1.37 24.97
N ASN A 46 -23.56 0.30 25.39
CA ASN A 46 -24.23 -0.68 26.27
C ASN A 46 -23.27 -1.63 26.99
N ALA A 47 -22.73 -1.34 28.16
CA ALA A 47 -22.29 -2.42 29.05
C ALA A 47 -21.96 -2.01 30.50
N SER A 48 -22.11 -2.95 31.40
CA SER A 48 -21.85 -2.87 32.85
C SER A 48 -20.37 -3.09 33.17
N SER A 49 -19.79 -2.24 33.99
CA SER A 49 -18.36 -2.01 34.20
C SER A 49 -17.47 -3.17 34.71
N GLU A 50 -18.03 -4.21 35.34
CA GLU A 50 -17.21 -5.28 35.95
C GLU A 50 -16.84 -6.44 34.99
N PHE A 51 -17.66 -6.73 33.99
CA PHE A 51 -17.37 -7.76 32.98
C PHE A 51 -16.43 -7.25 31.89
N GLU A 52 -16.42 -5.96 31.60
CA GLU A 52 -15.49 -5.32 30.64
C GLU A 52 -14.04 -5.38 31.11
N ASP A 53 -13.80 -5.21 32.42
CA ASP A 53 -12.46 -5.18 33.01
C ASP A 53 -11.76 -6.56 32.94
N ALA A 54 -12.50 -7.66 33.14
CA ALA A 54 -11.98 -9.02 33.02
C ALA A 54 -11.62 -9.40 31.56
N GLY A 55 -12.46 -9.06 30.61
CA GLY A 55 -12.22 -9.31 29.17
C GLY A 55 -11.07 -8.47 28.61
N GLU A 56 -10.94 -7.23 29.05
CA GLU A 56 -9.82 -6.36 28.65
C GLU A 56 -8.48 -6.86 29.22
N HIS A 57 -8.49 -7.33 30.47
CA HIS A 57 -7.31 -7.90 31.11
C HIS A 57 -6.83 -9.18 30.41
N GLN A 58 -7.76 -10.07 30.03
CA GLN A 58 -7.45 -11.29 29.30
C GLN A 58 -6.87 -11.00 27.91
N ARG A 59 -7.41 -10.02 27.20
CA ARG A 59 -6.88 -9.54 25.89
C ARG A 59 -5.49 -8.93 26.02
N LYS A 60 -5.22 -8.15 27.07
CA LYS A 60 -3.89 -7.61 27.36
C LYS A 60 -2.88 -8.74 27.57
N LEU A 61 -3.24 -9.78 28.33
CA LEU A 61 -2.39 -10.96 28.53
C LEU A 61 -2.15 -11.72 27.22
N ALA A 62 -3.18 -11.92 26.41
CA ALA A 62 -3.04 -12.55 25.09
C ALA A 62 -2.11 -11.74 24.16
N ALA A 63 -2.23 -10.41 24.15
CA ALA A 63 -1.37 -9.51 23.40
C ALA A 63 0.09 -9.53 23.90
N GLU A 64 0.32 -9.77 25.20
CA GLU A 64 1.66 -9.91 25.78
C GLU A 64 2.36 -11.22 25.41
N ARG A 65 1.61 -12.27 25.08
CA ARG A 65 2.15 -13.62 24.84
C ARG A 65 2.05 -14.06 23.39
N TRP A 66 1.04 -13.59 22.65
CA TRP A 66 0.68 -14.10 21.33
C TRP A 66 0.29 -15.60 21.36
N ASP A 67 -0.52 -15.97 22.34
CA ASP A 67 -0.98 -17.36 22.53
C ASP A 67 -2.13 -17.76 21.59
N ASN A 68 -2.68 -16.82 20.82
CA ASN A 68 -3.81 -17.06 19.90
C ASN A 68 -3.36 -17.82 18.65
N PRO A 69 -4.21 -18.69 18.08
CA PRO A 69 -3.90 -19.43 16.85
C PRO A 69 -3.61 -18.52 15.63
N ILE A 70 -4.31 -17.39 15.53
CA ILE A 70 -4.11 -16.42 14.45
C ILE A 70 -3.82 -15.05 15.04
N ILE A 71 -2.71 -14.46 14.62
CA ILE A 71 -2.26 -13.15 15.08
C ILE A 71 -2.10 -12.23 13.89
N VAL A 72 -2.89 -11.15 13.87
CA VAL A 72 -2.75 -10.07 12.87
C VAL A 72 -2.05 -8.90 13.54
N THR A 73 -0.86 -8.57 13.06
CA THR A 73 -0.02 -7.53 13.67
C THR A 73 0.74 -6.73 12.60
N THR A 74 1.35 -5.62 13.01
CA THR A 74 2.16 -4.81 12.12
C THR A 74 3.61 -5.30 12.03
N MET A 75 4.27 -4.97 10.91
CA MET A 75 5.71 -5.19 10.73
C MET A 75 6.53 -4.53 11.85
N VAL A 76 6.14 -3.33 12.26
CA VAL A 76 6.81 -2.58 13.34
C VAL A 76 6.72 -3.34 14.66
N GLU A 77 5.53 -3.82 15.05
CA GLU A 77 5.36 -4.57 16.30
C GLU A 77 6.13 -5.89 16.28
N PHE A 78 6.22 -6.55 15.13
CA PHE A 78 7.07 -7.73 14.97
C PHE A 78 8.55 -7.40 15.20
N LEU A 79 9.08 -6.42 14.47
CA LEU A 79 10.49 -6.01 14.61
C LEU A 79 10.82 -5.55 16.03
N GLU A 80 9.94 -4.76 16.64
CA GLU A 80 10.09 -4.35 18.03
C GLU A 80 10.02 -5.52 19.01
N THR A 81 9.26 -6.56 18.72
CA THR A 81 9.18 -7.77 19.55
C THR A 81 10.49 -8.53 19.52
N VAL A 82 11.02 -8.82 18.35
CA VAL A 82 12.21 -9.66 18.19
C VAL A 82 13.52 -8.92 18.51
N MET A 83 13.53 -7.59 18.41
CA MET A 83 14.70 -6.74 18.65
C MET A 83 14.73 -6.09 20.04
N SER A 84 13.69 -6.28 20.84
CA SER A 84 13.59 -5.62 22.13
C SER A 84 14.47 -6.28 23.19
N ALA A 85 15.16 -5.48 23.97
CA ALA A 85 15.80 -5.92 25.22
C ALA A 85 14.80 -6.07 26.39
N ARG A 86 13.52 -5.72 26.18
CA ARG A 86 12.50 -5.76 27.25
C ARG A 86 11.87 -7.14 27.35
N GLY A 87 11.92 -7.77 28.52
CA GLY A 87 11.33 -9.09 28.76
C GLY A 87 9.84 -9.21 28.43
N THR A 88 9.08 -8.14 28.59
CA THR A 88 7.64 -8.11 28.22
C THR A 88 7.41 -8.31 26.73
N LYS A 89 8.27 -7.76 25.87
CA LYS A 89 8.18 -7.98 24.41
C LYS A 89 8.72 -9.35 24.02
N LEU A 90 9.80 -9.81 24.63
CA LEU A 90 10.40 -11.12 24.35
C LEU A 90 9.51 -12.31 24.72
N ARG A 91 8.51 -12.12 25.58
CA ARG A 91 7.54 -13.18 25.92
C ARG A 91 6.77 -13.74 24.72
N LYS A 92 6.61 -12.95 23.64
CA LYS A 92 5.92 -13.35 22.41
C LYS A 92 6.77 -14.29 21.55
N PHE A 93 8.09 -14.25 21.74
CA PHE A 93 9.04 -14.91 20.85
C PHE A 93 8.90 -16.43 20.81
N HIS A 94 8.56 -17.08 21.95
CA HIS A 94 8.39 -18.52 22.00
C HIS A 94 7.22 -19.02 21.13
N ASN A 95 6.18 -18.22 20.94
CA ASN A 95 5.04 -18.56 20.09
C ASN A 95 5.28 -18.30 18.60
N MET A 96 6.47 -17.79 18.24
CA MET A 96 6.91 -17.75 16.85
C MET A 96 7.55 -19.05 16.39
N ALA A 97 7.97 -19.95 17.33
CA ALA A 97 8.47 -21.26 16.97
C ALA A 97 7.36 -22.17 16.42
N ASP A 98 7.71 -23.03 15.46
CA ASP A 98 6.78 -23.96 14.78
C ASP A 98 5.54 -23.26 14.20
N SER A 99 5.67 -21.98 13.80
CA SER A 99 4.59 -21.17 13.27
C SER A 99 4.72 -20.90 11.78
N VAL A 100 3.63 -20.44 11.15
CA VAL A 100 3.64 -19.86 9.81
C VAL A 100 3.60 -18.35 9.94
N ILE A 101 4.63 -17.66 9.45
CA ILE A 101 4.76 -16.21 9.53
C ILE A 101 4.66 -15.65 8.13
N ILE A 102 3.62 -14.87 7.86
CA ILE A 102 3.37 -14.23 6.57
C ILE A 102 3.70 -12.75 6.68
N PHE A 103 4.64 -12.28 5.88
CA PHE A 103 4.97 -10.87 5.71
C PHE A 103 4.33 -10.37 4.42
N ASP A 104 3.35 -9.48 4.55
CA ASP A 104 2.68 -8.86 3.42
C ASP A 104 3.30 -7.50 3.11
N GLU A 105 3.36 -7.12 1.83
CA GLU A 105 3.97 -5.88 1.34
C GLU A 105 5.42 -5.71 1.84
N ILE A 106 6.24 -6.77 1.74
CA ILE A 106 7.60 -6.80 2.29
C ILE A 106 8.52 -5.71 1.71
N GLN A 107 8.24 -5.19 0.52
CA GLN A 107 8.98 -4.08 -0.09
C GLN A 107 8.89 -2.78 0.70
N SER A 108 7.93 -2.65 1.62
CA SER A 108 7.80 -1.49 2.51
C SER A 108 8.78 -1.51 3.70
N LEU A 109 9.61 -2.56 3.82
CA LEU A 109 10.60 -2.67 4.88
C LEU A 109 11.64 -1.54 4.75
N PRO A 110 11.90 -0.76 5.82
CA PRO A 110 12.92 0.29 5.76
C PRO A 110 14.31 -0.28 5.45
N MET A 111 15.05 0.36 4.54
CA MET A 111 16.34 -0.14 4.07
C MET A 111 17.37 -0.38 5.18
N ASN A 112 17.34 0.45 6.22
CA ASN A 112 18.26 0.31 7.37
C ASN A 112 17.95 -0.90 8.26
N THR A 113 16.78 -1.53 8.12
CA THR A 113 16.37 -2.72 8.89
C THR A 113 16.56 -4.04 8.13
N ILE A 114 16.88 -4.01 6.84
CA ILE A 114 16.94 -5.19 5.97
C ILE A 114 17.91 -6.26 6.50
N ASN A 115 19.14 -5.90 6.86
CA ASN A 115 20.11 -6.88 7.34
C ASN A 115 19.63 -7.60 8.59
N LEU A 116 19.06 -6.84 9.53
CA LEU A 116 18.56 -7.37 10.78
C LEU A 116 17.30 -8.22 10.57
N PHE A 117 16.43 -7.81 9.63
CA PHE A 117 15.30 -8.63 9.21
C PHE A 117 15.76 -9.97 8.62
N ASN A 118 16.75 -9.96 7.72
CA ASN A 118 17.29 -11.18 7.11
C ASN A 118 17.88 -12.14 8.15
N GLU A 119 18.62 -11.63 9.15
CA GLU A 119 19.13 -12.43 10.26
C GLU A 119 18.01 -13.09 11.07
N ILE A 120 17.01 -12.30 11.47
CA ILE A 120 15.90 -12.79 12.30
C ILE A 120 15.07 -13.82 11.55
N VAL A 121 14.71 -13.55 10.29
CA VAL A 121 13.91 -14.47 9.47
C VAL A 121 14.68 -15.77 9.22
N SER A 122 15.99 -15.69 8.96
CA SER A 122 16.85 -16.86 8.81
C SER A 122 16.94 -17.67 10.10
N PHE A 123 17.02 -17.02 11.25
CA PHE A 123 16.99 -17.67 12.56
C PHE A 123 15.65 -18.38 12.80
N LEU A 124 14.52 -17.68 12.60
CA LEU A 124 13.19 -18.26 12.78
C LEU A 124 12.97 -19.47 11.88
N SER A 125 13.39 -19.40 10.63
CA SER A 125 13.23 -20.52 9.71
C SER A 125 14.12 -21.72 10.06
N LYS A 126 15.41 -21.50 10.41
CA LYS A 126 16.38 -22.57 10.60
C LYS A 126 16.39 -23.17 11.99
N ILE A 127 16.19 -22.33 13.01
CA ILE A 127 16.38 -22.74 14.41
C ILE A 127 15.04 -23.03 15.07
N THR A 128 13.99 -22.22 14.78
CA THR A 128 12.68 -22.37 15.41
C THR A 128 11.68 -23.14 14.55
N ASN A 129 12.11 -23.70 13.41
CA ASN A 129 11.30 -24.51 12.50
C ASN A 129 10.05 -23.77 11.98
N SER A 130 10.12 -22.44 11.86
CA SER A 130 9.00 -21.63 11.40
C SER A 130 9.00 -21.53 9.87
N THR A 131 7.84 -21.58 9.28
CA THR A 131 7.66 -21.36 7.82
C THR A 131 7.46 -19.87 7.56
N ILE A 132 8.29 -19.30 6.70
CA ILE A 132 8.25 -17.88 6.37
C ILE A 132 7.71 -17.69 4.94
N LEU A 133 6.68 -16.87 4.80
CA LEU A 133 6.15 -16.46 3.51
C LEU A 133 6.32 -14.96 3.33
N LEU A 134 6.89 -14.55 2.20
CA LEU A 134 7.05 -13.15 1.81
C LEU A 134 6.11 -12.85 0.66
N CYS A 135 5.18 -11.92 0.87
CA CYS A 135 4.23 -11.48 -0.13
C CYS A 135 4.59 -10.06 -0.58
N SER A 136 4.60 -9.83 -1.88
CA SER A 136 4.96 -8.54 -2.45
C SER A 136 4.44 -8.40 -3.87
N ALA A 137 4.00 -7.20 -4.23
CA ALA A 137 3.72 -6.86 -5.63
C ALA A 137 5.02 -6.64 -6.43
N THR A 138 6.09 -6.21 -5.76
CA THR A 138 7.44 -6.01 -6.33
C THR A 138 8.44 -6.66 -5.40
N GLN A 139 9.04 -7.76 -5.85
CA GLN A 139 9.91 -8.56 -4.98
C GLN A 139 11.25 -7.87 -4.72
N PRO A 140 11.54 -7.45 -3.48
CA PRO A 140 12.85 -6.90 -3.15
C PRO A 140 13.87 -8.05 -3.14
N LEU A 141 15.08 -7.78 -3.68
CA LEU A 141 16.17 -8.76 -3.75
C LEU A 141 16.85 -8.93 -2.38
N LEU A 142 16.10 -9.40 -1.38
CA LEU A 142 16.60 -9.57 0.00
C LEU A 142 17.70 -10.64 0.08
N GLU A 143 17.75 -11.56 -0.86
CA GLU A 143 18.80 -12.59 -0.99
C GLU A 143 20.11 -12.05 -1.63
N LYS A 144 20.12 -10.79 -2.09
CA LYS A 144 21.28 -10.15 -2.74
C LYS A 144 21.74 -8.87 -2.04
N THR A 145 21.74 -8.87 -0.72
CA THR A 145 22.20 -7.73 0.06
C THR A 145 23.72 -7.72 0.22
N LYS A 146 24.31 -6.58 0.64
CA LYS A 146 25.75 -6.46 0.80
C LYS A 146 26.32 -7.16 2.03
N ARG A 147 25.49 -7.46 3.03
CA ARG A 147 25.92 -8.04 4.30
C ARG A 147 25.24 -9.36 4.56
N GLU A 148 24.02 -9.34 5.08
CA GLU A 148 23.28 -10.53 5.44
C GLU A 148 22.23 -10.83 4.37
N ASN A 149 22.44 -11.90 3.62
CA ASN A 149 21.52 -12.36 2.59
C ASN A 149 20.40 -13.18 3.21
N LEU A 150 19.19 -12.97 2.74
CA LEU A 150 18.07 -13.83 3.09
C LEU A 150 18.31 -15.23 2.50
N LEU A 151 18.12 -16.25 3.32
CA LEU A 151 18.27 -17.64 2.90
C LEU A 151 16.91 -18.14 2.41
N LEU A 152 16.82 -18.35 1.10
CA LEU A 152 15.65 -18.91 0.47
C LEU A 152 15.68 -20.44 0.50
N SER A 153 14.52 -21.09 0.40
CA SER A 153 14.39 -22.53 0.17
C SER A 153 14.85 -22.92 -1.23
N GLU A 154 15.06 -24.22 -1.50
CA GLU A 154 15.43 -24.73 -2.83
C GLU A 154 14.39 -24.36 -3.93
N LYS A 155 13.12 -24.26 -3.55
CA LYS A 155 12.01 -23.82 -4.41
C LYS A 155 11.31 -22.67 -3.70
N PRO A 156 11.82 -21.43 -3.86
CA PRO A 156 11.32 -20.29 -3.09
C PRO A 156 9.94 -19.82 -3.55
N ASP A 157 9.62 -20.00 -4.82
CA ASP A 157 8.37 -19.51 -5.39
C ASP A 157 7.21 -20.46 -5.08
N LEU A 158 6.19 -19.93 -4.42
CA LEU A 158 4.97 -20.68 -4.10
C LEU A 158 4.15 -21.02 -5.35
N ILE A 159 4.21 -20.14 -6.36
CA ILE A 159 3.54 -20.32 -7.65
C ILE A 159 4.62 -20.47 -8.71
N ALA A 160 4.64 -21.64 -9.36
CA ALA A 160 5.48 -21.86 -10.52
C ALA A 160 4.91 -21.15 -11.76
N GLU A 161 5.78 -20.77 -12.70
CA GLU A 161 5.40 -20.19 -14.01
C GLU A 161 4.60 -18.88 -13.92
N THR A 162 5.04 -17.95 -13.07
CA THR A 162 4.40 -16.64 -12.90
C THR A 162 4.27 -15.86 -14.21
N GLU A 163 5.21 -16.03 -15.16
CA GLU A 163 5.19 -15.38 -16.48
C GLU A 163 3.88 -15.67 -17.26
N SER A 164 3.31 -16.86 -17.12
CA SER A 164 2.08 -17.23 -17.81
C SER A 164 0.85 -16.47 -17.32
N TYR A 165 0.91 -15.90 -16.12
CA TYR A 165 -0.18 -15.13 -15.52
C TYR A 165 -0.02 -13.61 -15.74
N GLU A 166 1.19 -13.12 -15.98
CA GLU A 166 1.46 -11.69 -16.11
C GLU A 166 0.66 -11.05 -17.24
N ASP A 167 0.64 -11.67 -18.44
CA ASP A 167 -0.12 -11.17 -19.57
C ASP A 167 -1.63 -11.19 -19.34
N LYS A 168 -2.13 -12.25 -18.69
CA LYS A 168 -3.57 -12.40 -18.38
C LYS A 168 -4.04 -11.42 -17.30
N LEU A 169 -3.14 -11.00 -16.41
CA LEU A 169 -3.42 -10.09 -15.30
C LEU A 169 -3.07 -8.64 -15.62
N ARG A 170 -2.59 -8.35 -16.83
CA ARG A 170 -2.21 -6.99 -17.25
C ARG A 170 -3.45 -6.09 -17.32
N ARG A 171 -3.64 -5.25 -16.33
CA ARG A 171 -4.79 -4.33 -16.19
C ARG A 171 -4.43 -2.88 -16.47
N THR A 172 -3.13 -2.55 -16.45
CA THR A 172 -2.66 -1.17 -16.55
C THR A 172 -1.47 -1.05 -17.51
N ARG A 173 -1.30 0.19 -18.01
CA ARG A 173 -0.12 0.60 -18.79
C ARG A 173 0.47 1.84 -18.16
N ILE A 174 1.73 1.79 -17.77
CA ILE A 174 2.45 2.95 -17.23
C ILE A 174 2.93 3.81 -18.39
N VAL A 175 2.58 5.09 -18.35
CA VAL A 175 2.99 6.13 -19.31
C VAL A 175 3.79 7.17 -18.53
N ALA A 176 5.10 7.01 -18.49
CA ALA A 176 5.98 7.89 -17.75
C ALA A 176 6.64 8.94 -18.65
N SER A 177 6.83 10.14 -18.12
CA SER A 177 7.54 11.25 -18.75
C SER A 177 8.73 11.67 -17.88
N THR A 178 9.78 12.16 -18.52
CA THR A 178 10.93 12.82 -17.84
C THR A 178 10.79 14.34 -17.81
N GLU A 179 9.73 14.88 -18.41
CA GLU A 179 9.48 16.32 -18.44
C GLU A 179 8.86 16.80 -17.13
N ASN A 180 9.54 17.71 -16.44
CA ASN A 180 9.07 18.31 -15.21
C ASN A 180 7.80 19.13 -15.43
N LYS A 181 6.75 18.87 -14.67
CA LYS A 181 5.49 19.62 -14.68
C LYS A 181 5.34 20.50 -13.43
N SER A 182 4.70 21.63 -13.57
CA SER A 182 4.21 22.39 -12.41
C SER A 182 2.93 21.76 -11.85
N CYS A 183 2.53 22.15 -10.64
CA CYS A 183 1.26 21.71 -10.05
C CYS A 183 0.04 22.12 -10.92
N ASP A 184 0.08 23.31 -11.53
CA ASP A 184 -0.99 23.77 -12.43
C ASP A 184 -1.05 22.96 -13.74
N GLU A 185 0.12 22.68 -14.37
CA GLU A 185 0.19 21.79 -15.55
C GLU A 185 -0.33 20.38 -15.24
N LEU A 186 0.05 19.84 -14.09
CA LEU A 186 -0.41 18.51 -13.67
C LEU A 186 -1.93 18.54 -13.38
N GLY A 187 -2.44 19.60 -12.72
CA GLY A 187 -3.87 19.80 -12.50
C GLY A 187 -4.69 19.80 -13.80
N GLN A 188 -4.19 20.47 -14.86
CA GLN A 188 -4.82 20.45 -16.18
C GLN A 188 -4.84 19.04 -16.78
N ILE A 189 -3.73 18.30 -16.70
CA ILE A 189 -3.65 16.92 -17.17
C ILE A 189 -4.68 16.05 -16.44
N ILE A 190 -4.73 16.13 -15.09
CA ILE A 190 -5.67 15.37 -14.26
C ILE A 190 -7.11 15.66 -14.69
N TYR A 191 -7.47 16.94 -14.86
CA TYR A 191 -8.81 17.35 -15.26
C TYR A 191 -9.19 16.80 -16.66
N GLN A 192 -8.27 16.90 -17.63
CA GLN A 192 -8.47 16.36 -18.97
C GLN A 192 -8.65 14.84 -18.97
N GLN A 193 -7.84 14.10 -18.20
CA GLN A 193 -7.98 12.65 -18.10
C GLN A 193 -9.28 12.25 -17.40
N ALA A 194 -9.66 12.96 -16.34
CA ALA A 194 -10.93 12.72 -15.66
C ALA A 194 -12.13 12.92 -16.59
N ARG A 195 -12.12 13.95 -17.44
CA ARG A 195 -13.16 14.16 -18.45
C ARG A 195 -13.23 13.05 -19.48
N LYS A 196 -12.09 12.43 -19.80
CA LYS A 196 -12.01 11.32 -20.77
C LYS A 196 -12.48 9.99 -20.17
N ASP A 197 -12.07 9.70 -18.93
CA ASP A 197 -12.24 8.38 -18.31
C ASP A 197 -13.37 8.35 -17.24
N GLY A 198 -13.99 9.50 -16.92
CA GLY A 198 -15.06 9.65 -15.94
C GLY A 198 -14.59 9.86 -14.51
N ASN A 199 -13.44 9.34 -14.14
CA ASN A 199 -12.82 9.56 -12.82
C ASN A 199 -11.31 9.49 -12.90
N CYS A 200 -10.62 10.13 -11.93
CA CYS A 200 -9.17 10.14 -11.86
C CYS A 200 -8.67 10.20 -10.42
N LEU A 201 -7.66 9.41 -10.12
CA LEU A 201 -6.89 9.48 -8.89
C LEU A 201 -5.55 10.17 -9.17
N ALA A 202 -5.28 11.27 -8.48
CA ALA A 202 -3.98 11.92 -8.48
C ALA A 202 -3.23 11.61 -7.16
N ILE A 203 -2.01 11.11 -7.28
CA ILE A 203 -1.17 10.81 -6.12
C ILE A 203 0.12 11.63 -6.22
N VAL A 204 0.41 12.41 -5.20
CA VAL A 204 1.60 13.26 -5.13
C VAL A 204 2.44 12.99 -3.87
N ASN A 205 3.65 13.52 -3.83
CA ASN A 205 4.60 13.20 -2.76
C ASN A 205 4.42 14.12 -1.54
N LEU A 206 4.14 15.40 -1.76
CA LEU A 206 4.06 16.42 -0.71
C LEU A 206 2.63 16.91 -0.49
N LYS A 207 2.29 17.20 0.76
CA LYS A 207 0.99 17.78 1.13
C LYS A 207 0.76 19.16 0.47
N LYS A 208 1.84 19.91 0.24
CA LYS A 208 1.81 21.19 -0.45
C LYS A 208 1.33 21.01 -1.89
N GLU A 209 1.94 20.07 -2.61
CA GLU A 209 1.55 19.72 -3.99
C GLU A 209 0.09 19.29 -4.09
N ALA A 210 -0.35 18.42 -3.17
CA ALA A 210 -1.74 17.98 -3.13
C ALA A 210 -2.72 19.15 -2.98
N ARG A 211 -2.38 20.13 -2.14
CA ARG A 211 -3.20 21.34 -1.96
C ARG A 211 -3.22 22.22 -3.20
N GLU A 212 -2.07 22.48 -3.80
CA GLU A 212 -1.93 23.34 -4.98
C GLU A 212 -2.69 22.76 -6.17
N ILE A 213 -2.56 21.44 -6.42
CA ILE A 213 -3.28 20.73 -7.47
C ILE A 213 -4.79 20.76 -7.20
N PHE A 214 -5.20 20.54 -5.95
CA PHE A 214 -6.61 20.59 -5.58
C PHE A 214 -7.22 21.98 -5.86
N GLN A 215 -6.54 23.04 -5.47
CA GLN A 215 -6.94 24.43 -5.76
C GLN A 215 -6.97 24.73 -7.27
N CYS A 216 -6.05 24.15 -8.05
CA CYS A 216 -6.07 24.24 -9.50
C CYS A 216 -7.34 23.59 -10.07
N LEU A 217 -7.68 22.39 -9.59
CA LEU A 217 -8.88 21.66 -10.01
C LEU A 217 -10.17 22.41 -9.66
N GLU A 218 -10.27 23.03 -8.46
CA GLU A 218 -11.40 23.87 -8.09
C GLU A 218 -11.59 25.05 -9.06
N ARG A 219 -10.48 25.64 -9.55
CA ARG A 219 -10.55 26.71 -10.57
C ARG A 219 -10.93 26.22 -11.97
N LEU A 220 -10.58 24.98 -12.33
CA LEU A 220 -10.87 24.39 -13.62
C LEU A 220 -12.31 23.85 -13.70
N ASP A 221 -12.82 23.33 -12.61
CA ASP A 221 -14.15 22.69 -12.54
C ASP A 221 -15.25 23.71 -12.18
N VAL A 222 -15.33 24.79 -12.96
CA VAL A 222 -16.32 25.87 -12.77
C VAL A 222 -17.75 25.36 -12.81
N ASN A 223 -18.02 24.34 -13.60
CA ASN A 223 -19.35 23.77 -13.79
C ASN A 223 -19.70 22.67 -12.78
N HIS A 224 -18.80 22.37 -11.83
CA HIS A 224 -18.96 21.29 -10.85
C HIS A 224 -19.30 19.94 -11.52
N GLU A 225 -18.55 19.61 -12.59
CA GLU A 225 -18.69 18.34 -13.32
C GLU A 225 -18.23 17.15 -12.47
N PHE A 226 -17.31 17.39 -11.52
CA PHE A 226 -16.70 16.38 -10.69
C PHE A 226 -16.93 16.60 -9.20
N GLU A 227 -17.04 15.51 -8.46
CA GLU A 227 -16.85 15.53 -7.03
C GLU A 227 -15.33 15.59 -6.74
N LEU A 228 -14.85 16.70 -6.18
CA LEU A 228 -13.44 16.88 -5.86
C LEU A 228 -13.18 16.42 -4.41
N ILE A 229 -12.30 15.47 -4.23
CA ILE A 229 -11.94 14.94 -2.89
C ILE A 229 -10.43 15.07 -2.67
N HIS A 230 -10.05 15.63 -1.53
CA HIS A 230 -8.68 15.72 -1.07
C HIS A 230 -8.41 14.76 0.09
N LEU A 231 -7.36 13.96 0.00
CA LEU A 231 -6.94 13.04 1.04
C LEU A 231 -5.48 13.31 1.44
N SER A 232 -5.24 13.51 2.73
CA SER A 232 -3.88 13.64 3.23
C SER A 232 -3.75 13.16 4.68
N THR A 233 -2.51 12.89 5.10
CA THR A 233 -2.21 12.49 6.48
C THR A 233 -2.45 13.62 7.50
N ALA A 234 -2.76 14.84 7.06
CA ALA A 234 -3.15 15.95 7.94
C ALA A 234 -4.60 15.82 8.45
N MET A 235 -5.41 14.94 7.83
CA MET A 235 -6.81 14.69 8.22
C MET A 235 -6.87 13.78 9.43
N CYS A 236 -7.84 13.99 10.32
CA CYS A 236 -8.13 13.04 11.40
C CYS A 236 -8.66 11.71 10.84
N GLY A 237 -8.49 10.64 11.61
CA GLY A 237 -8.84 9.27 11.17
C GLY A 237 -10.28 9.14 10.71
N ARG A 238 -11.25 9.68 11.47
CA ARG A 238 -12.67 9.64 11.14
C ARG A 238 -12.98 10.32 9.81
N HIS A 239 -12.51 11.56 9.62
CA HIS A 239 -12.72 12.29 8.37
C HIS A 239 -12.14 11.55 7.17
N ARG A 240 -10.97 10.90 7.34
CA ARG A 240 -10.35 10.07 6.31
C ARG A 240 -11.25 8.89 5.93
N THR A 241 -11.79 8.19 6.93
CA THR A 241 -12.70 7.06 6.71
C THR A 241 -13.97 7.52 5.99
N ASP A 242 -14.54 8.65 6.38
CA ASP A 242 -15.74 9.22 5.74
C ASP A 242 -15.45 9.56 4.26
N CYS A 243 -14.29 10.17 3.97
CA CYS A 243 -13.88 10.44 2.58
C CYS A 243 -13.68 9.16 1.76
N LEU A 244 -13.06 8.13 2.32
CA LEU A 244 -12.86 6.84 1.64
C LEU A 244 -14.19 6.14 1.35
N ASN A 245 -15.12 6.14 2.29
CA ASN A 245 -16.47 5.60 2.11
C ASN A 245 -17.21 6.38 1.02
N ARG A 246 -17.08 7.72 1.00
CA ARG A 246 -17.65 8.58 -0.05
C ARG A 246 -17.07 8.25 -1.43
N ILE A 247 -15.75 8.09 -1.54
CA ILE A 247 -15.11 7.67 -2.80
C ILE A 247 -15.65 6.32 -3.25
N GLY A 248 -15.73 5.33 -2.35
CA GLY A 248 -16.29 4.01 -2.67
C GLY A 248 -17.71 4.09 -3.24
N ALA A 249 -18.56 4.92 -2.62
CA ALA A 249 -19.94 5.14 -3.10
C ALA A 249 -20.02 5.85 -4.44
N LEU A 250 -19.07 6.76 -4.76
CA LEU A 250 -19.00 7.45 -6.05
C LEU A 250 -18.47 6.57 -7.19
N LEU A 251 -17.60 5.61 -6.84
CA LEU A 251 -17.00 4.66 -7.78
C LEU A 251 -17.82 3.37 -7.93
N ASP A 252 -18.97 3.25 -7.25
CA ASP A 252 -19.82 2.07 -7.33
C ASP A 252 -20.20 1.78 -8.79
N PRO A 253 -19.85 0.58 -9.33
CA PRO A 253 -20.17 0.21 -10.70
C PRO A 253 -21.66 0.27 -11.05
N GLY A 254 -22.55 0.14 -10.05
CA GLY A 254 -24.00 0.23 -10.23
C GLY A 254 -24.51 1.66 -10.52
N ASN A 255 -23.79 2.68 -10.04
CA ASN A 255 -24.15 4.09 -10.25
C ASN A 255 -22.92 5.01 -10.14
N PRO A 256 -21.94 4.90 -11.05
CA PRO A 256 -20.70 5.65 -10.97
C PRO A 256 -20.97 7.15 -11.18
N LYS A 257 -20.33 7.98 -10.34
CA LYS A 257 -20.37 9.43 -10.46
C LYS A 257 -18.99 9.98 -10.77
N PRO A 258 -18.89 11.07 -11.56
CA PRO A 258 -17.61 11.69 -11.86
C PRO A 258 -16.90 12.14 -10.58
N VAL A 259 -15.67 11.68 -10.37
CA VAL A 259 -14.88 12.03 -9.19
C VAL A 259 -13.40 12.21 -9.52
N ILE A 260 -12.79 13.23 -8.93
CA ILE A 260 -11.34 13.42 -8.92
C ILE A 260 -10.88 13.40 -7.47
N CYS A 261 -10.00 12.46 -7.16
CA CYS A 261 -9.37 12.38 -5.85
C CYS A 261 -7.90 12.82 -5.94
N VAL A 262 -7.50 13.81 -5.14
CA VAL A 262 -6.11 14.21 -4.98
C VAL A 262 -5.61 13.71 -3.62
N SER A 263 -4.60 12.87 -3.63
CA SER A 263 -4.06 12.24 -2.42
C SER A 263 -2.54 12.30 -2.34
N THR A 264 -2.01 12.18 -1.13
CA THR A 264 -0.61 11.76 -0.93
C THR A 264 -0.55 10.23 -0.96
N GLN A 265 0.63 9.62 -0.67
CA GLN A 265 0.83 8.16 -0.66
C GLN A 265 -0.16 7.39 0.24
N LEU A 266 -0.96 8.09 1.03
CA LEU A 266 -1.95 7.51 1.93
C LEU A 266 -2.88 6.48 1.25
N ILE A 267 -3.16 6.68 -0.04
CA ILE A 267 -4.10 5.87 -0.82
C ILE A 267 -3.42 4.68 -1.51
N GLU A 268 -2.10 4.65 -1.55
CA GLU A 268 -1.34 3.59 -2.23
C GLU A 268 -1.51 2.23 -1.55
N ALA A 269 -1.70 2.24 -0.22
CA ALA A 269 -1.84 1.01 0.55
C ALA A 269 -3.09 1.03 1.46
N GLY A 270 -3.70 -0.13 1.67
CA GLY A 270 -4.77 -0.30 2.64
C GLY A 270 -6.14 0.22 2.25
N VAL A 271 -6.37 0.52 0.97
CA VAL A 271 -7.66 1.00 0.50
C VAL A 271 -8.12 0.18 -0.70
N ASP A 272 -9.35 -0.31 -0.67
CA ASP A 272 -9.93 -1.09 -1.76
C ASP A 272 -10.82 -0.19 -2.63
N ILE A 273 -10.16 0.54 -3.53
CA ILE A 273 -10.80 1.44 -4.50
C ILE A 273 -10.16 1.25 -5.88
N SER A 274 -10.97 1.44 -6.92
CA SER A 274 -10.57 1.29 -8.30
C SER A 274 -10.95 2.52 -9.11
N PHE A 275 -9.95 3.18 -9.70
CA PHE A 275 -10.14 4.32 -10.58
C PHE A 275 -9.92 3.94 -12.05
N ALA A 276 -10.59 4.61 -12.96
CA ALA A 276 -10.39 4.42 -14.39
C ALA A 276 -9.08 5.02 -14.90
N CYS A 277 -8.54 6.03 -14.22
CA CYS A 277 -7.27 6.68 -14.53
C CYS A 277 -6.52 7.02 -13.27
N VAL A 278 -5.18 6.88 -13.29
CA VAL A 278 -4.30 7.31 -12.22
C VAL A 278 -3.23 8.23 -12.78
N VAL A 279 -2.98 9.34 -12.10
CA VAL A 279 -1.87 10.26 -12.35
C VAL A 279 -0.99 10.28 -11.11
N ARG A 280 0.28 9.92 -11.24
CA ARG A 280 1.24 9.81 -10.14
C ARG A 280 2.40 10.79 -10.32
N ALA A 281 2.72 11.59 -9.32
CA ALA A 281 3.99 12.29 -9.29
C ALA A 281 5.15 11.27 -9.24
N MET A 282 6.27 11.55 -9.90
CA MET A 282 7.41 10.64 -9.98
C MET A 282 7.92 10.24 -8.58
N ALA A 283 8.13 8.94 -8.38
CA ALA A 283 8.58 8.33 -7.13
C ALA A 283 9.41 7.07 -7.43
N GLY A 284 9.66 6.23 -6.43
CA GLY A 284 10.24 4.90 -6.63
C GLY A 284 9.32 3.98 -7.44
N LEU A 285 9.89 2.99 -8.13
CA LEU A 285 9.12 2.05 -8.96
C LEU A 285 8.08 1.28 -8.12
N ASP A 286 8.39 0.94 -6.88
CA ASP A 286 7.49 0.30 -5.93
C ASP A 286 6.22 1.14 -5.69
N SER A 287 6.40 2.43 -5.44
CA SER A 287 5.31 3.38 -5.23
C SER A 287 4.48 3.60 -6.50
N ILE A 288 5.13 3.65 -7.67
CA ILE A 288 4.45 3.72 -8.97
C ILE A 288 3.59 2.46 -9.20
N MET A 289 4.11 1.28 -8.88
CA MET A 289 3.37 0.02 -9.00
C MET A 289 2.18 -0.06 -8.03
N GLN A 290 2.35 0.43 -6.79
CA GLN A 290 1.24 0.53 -5.82
C GLN A 290 0.13 1.48 -6.31
N ALA A 291 0.52 2.62 -6.89
CA ALA A 291 -0.41 3.54 -7.52
C ALA A 291 -1.12 2.88 -8.72
N ALA A 292 -0.39 2.15 -9.56
CA ALA A 292 -0.96 1.39 -10.67
C ALA A 292 -1.97 0.32 -10.20
N GLY A 293 -1.75 -0.29 -9.04
CA GLY A 293 -2.69 -1.20 -8.39
C GLY A 293 -4.01 -0.55 -7.95
N ARG A 294 -4.18 0.78 -8.08
CA ARG A 294 -5.44 1.52 -7.87
C ARG A 294 -6.16 1.86 -9.17
N CYS A 295 -5.55 1.55 -10.31
CA CYS A 295 -6.10 1.76 -11.63
C CYS A 295 -6.67 0.45 -12.19
N ASN A 296 -7.93 0.43 -12.60
CA ASN A 296 -8.59 -0.77 -13.13
C ASN A 296 -8.38 -2.01 -12.25
N ARG A 297 -8.43 -1.80 -10.93
CA ARG A 297 -8.03 -2.78 -9.91
C ARG A 297 -8.80 -4.09 -10.01
N ASN A 298 -10.09 -4.01 -10.25
CA ASN A 298 -10.95 -5.19 -10.31
C ASN A 298 -11.18 -5.68 -11.75
N GLY A 299 -10.51 -5.06 -12.74
CA GLY A 299 -10.69 -5.42 -14.15
C GLY A 299 -12.03 -4.96 -14.72
N GLU A 300 -12.54 -3.81 -14.28
CA GLU A 300 -13.78 -3.20 -14.78
C GLU A 300 -13.69 -2.93 -16.29
N SER A 301 -12.48 -2.62 -16.77
CA SER A 301 -12.16 -2.48 -18.19
C SER A 301 -11.32 -3.68 -18.63
N VAL A 302 -11.73 -4.31 -19.72
CA VAL A 302 -10.95 -5.36 -20.41
C VAL A 302 -9.66 -4.77 -21.00
N GLU A 303 -9.74 -3.54 -21.53
CA GLU A 303 -8.56 -2.82 -22.04
C GLU A 303 -7.73 -2.27 -20.88
N PRO A 304 -6.39 -2.42 -20.93
CA PRO A 304 -5.51 -1.85 -19.93
C PRO A 304 -5.66 -0.34 -19.83
N LYS A 305 -5.84 0.19 -18.63
CA LYS A 305 -5.98 1.61 -18.35
C LYS A 305 -4.62 2.27 -18.12
N ASN A 306 -4.51 3.56 -18.42
CA ASN A 306 -3.26 4.29 -18.33
C ASN A 306 -3.01 4.80 -16.90
N VAL A 307 -1.77 4.64 -16.48
CA VAL A 307 -1.20 5.26 -15.27
C VAL A 307 -0.14 6.25 -15.75
N TYR A 308 -0.43 7.52 -15.59
CA TYR A 308 0.48 8.60 -16.03
C TYR A 308 1.44 8.97 -14.91
N VAL A 309 2.74 9.08 -15.22
CA VAL A 309 3.76 9.41 -14.24
C VAL A 309 4.57 10.61 -14.71
N TYR A 310 4.62 11.66 -13.87
CA TYR A 310 5.32 12.91 -14.17
C TYR A 310 6.20 13.36 -13.01
N PRO A 311 7.45 13.80 -13.26
CA PRO A 311 8.21 14.54 -12.26
C PRO A 311 7.63 15.93 -12.07
N LEU A 312 7.58 16.40 -10.82
CA LEU A 312 7.15 17.76 -10.48
C LEU A 312 8.36 18.69 -10.33
N LYS A 313 8.12 19.98 -10.62
CA LYS A 313 9.04 21.09 -10.30
C LYS A 313 8.96 21.40 -8.80
N ASP A 314 10.01 22.04 -8.27
CA ASP A 314 10.03 22.61 -6.91
C ASP A 314 9.86 21.59 -5.76
N GLU A 315 10.36 20.37 -5.92
CA GLU A 315 10.38 19.32 -4.89
C GLU A 315 11.63 19.40 -3.96
N ASP A 316 12.30 20.54 -3.85
CA ASP A 316 13.53 20.71 -3.04
C ASP A 316 13.37 20.28 -1.57
N SER A 317 12.16 20.36 -1.05
CA SER A 317 11.86 19.91 0.32
C SER A 317 11.71 18.39 0.46
N MET A 318 11.61 17.66 -0.64
CA MET A 318 11.39 16.20 -0.63
C MET A 318 12.60 15.47 -0.04
N GLU A 319 13.82 15.86 -0.41
CA GLU A 319 15.05 15.27 0.15
C GLU A 319 15.14 15.41 1.67
N ARG A 320 14.65 16.53 2.20
CA ARG A 320 14.66 16.80 3.64
C ARG A 320 13.57 16.04 4.41
N TYR A 321 12.36 15.96 3.86
CA TYR A 321 11.21 15.41 4.59
C TYR A 321 10.88 13.97 4.22
N LEU A 322 11.27 13.52 3.02
CA LEU A 322 10.95 12.22 2.45
C LEU A 322 12.17 11.62 1.72
N PRO A 323 13.32 11.41 2.42
CA PRO A 323 14.58 11.01 1.78
C PRO A 323 14.48 9.69 1.01
N ASP A 324 13.72 8.71 1.51
CA ASP A 324 13.53 7.42 0.84
C ASP A 324 12.78 7.58 -0.49
N ILE A 325 11.78 8.46 -0.53
CA ILE A 325 11.02 8.75 -1.76
C ILE A 325 11.88 9.53 -2.75
N ALA A 326 12.67 10.49 -2.27
CA ALA A 326 13.59 11.24 -3.10
C ALA A 326 14.64 10.32 -3.75
N MET A 327 15.21 9.40 -2.98
CA MET A 327 16.14 8.38 -3.48
C MET A 327 15.47 7.48 -4.52
N GLY A 328 14.27 6.96 -4.22
CA GLY A 328 13.49 6.14 -5.15
C GLY A 328 13.19 6.86 -6.45
N LYS A 329 12.81 8.14 -6.40
CA LYS A 329 12.61 9.00 -7.58
C LYS A 329 13.88 9.12 -8.42
N GLN A 330 15.02 9.41 -7.79
CA GLN A 330 16.31 9.53 -8.49
C GLN A 330 16.69 8.23 -9.20
N LEU A 331 16.56 7.08 -8.52
CA LEU A 331 16.83 5.77 -9.10
C LEU A 331 15.90 5.47 -10.29
N THR A 332 14.61 5.79 -10.17
CA THR A 332 13.65 5.61 -11.27
C THR A 332 14.02 6.44 -12.48
N LEU A 333 14.37 7.71 -12.30
CA LEU A 333 14.81 8.59 -13.37
C LEU A 333 16.09 8.08 -14.05
N GLN A 334 17.08 7.64 -13.26
CA GLN A 334 18.31 7.03 -13.80
C GLN A 334 18.02 5.76 -14.62
N ILE A 335 17.12 4.91 -14.17
CA ILE A 335 16.68 3.74 -14.91
C ILE A 335 16.03 4.16 -16.24
N MET A 336 15.14 5.15 -16.21
CA MET A 336 14.48 5.65 -17.42
C MET A 336 15.45 6.27 -18.43
N GLU A 337 16.50 6.95 -17.97
CA GLU A 337 17.53 7.55 -18.82
C GLU A 337 18.46 6.50 -19.43
N ASN A 338 18.88 5.52 -18.65
CA ASN A 338 19.86 4.50 -19.06
C ASN A 338 19.24 3.37 -19.90
N TYR A 339 17.98 3.05 -19.68
CA TYR A 339 17.28 2.06 -20.48
C TYR A 339 16.44 2.76 -21.55
N SER A 340 16.97 2.84 -22.78
CA SER A 340 16.26 3.28 -24.00
C SER A 340 14.95 2.50 -24.23
N PHE A 341 14.77 1.40 -23.53
CA PHE A 341 13.57 0.57 -23.50
C PHE A 341 12.27 1.37 -23.22
N TRP A 342 12.34 2.38 -22.34
CA TRP A 342 11.18 3.23 -22.02
C TRP A 342 10.95 4.33 -23.08
N LYS A 343 12.00 4.74 -23.79
CA LYS A 343 11.88 5.70 -24.91
C LYS A 343 11.37 5.05 -26.20
N GLU A 344 11.65 3.76 -26.41
CA GLU A 344 11.27 3.02 -27.62
C GLU A 344 9.89 2.36 -27.52
N SER A 345 9.37 2.03 -26.33
CA SER A 345 8.08 1.38 -26.20
C SER A 345 6.89 2.27 -26.62
N SER A 346 7.02 3.61 -26.57
CA SER A 346 6.04 4.52 -27.13
C SER A 346 6.14 4.75 -28.65
N ALA A 347 7.32 4.50 -29.25
CA ALA A 347 7.56 4.79 -30.67
C ALA A 347 7.72 3.54 -31.54
N SER A 348 8.21 2.41 -31.00
CA SER A 348 8.54 1.21 -31.80
C SER A 348 7.46 0.13 -31.81
N GLU A 349 6.58 0.05 -30.80
CA GLU A 349 5.41 -0.82 -30.90
C GLU A 349 4.45 -0.38 -32.01
N ASN A 350 4.33 0.91 -32.25
CA ASN A 350 3.57 1.43 -33.39
C ASN A 350 4.24 1.12 -34.75
N LYS A 351 5.58 0.96 -34.83
CA LYS A 351 6.27 0.59 -36.07
C LYS A 351 6.33 -0.92 -36.32
N ARG A 352 6.36 -1.76 -35.28
CA ARG A 352 6.35 -3.22 -35.46
C ARG A 352 4.97 -3.78 -35.78
N LEU A 353 3.89 -3.11 -35.37
CA LEU A 353 2.52 -3.49 -35.77
C LEU A 353 2.19 -3.05 -37.20
N GLN A 354 2.82 -2.01 -37.74
CA GLN A 354 2.63 -1.57 -39.13
C GLN A 354 3.44 -2.35 -40.18
N ASN A 355 4.46 -3.12 -39.76
CA ASN A 355 5.30 -3.94 -40.65
C ASN A 355 4.96 -5.44 -40.65
N LYS A 356 3.83 -5.86 -40.07
CA LYS A 356 3.30 -7.23 -40.07
C LYS A 356 1.90 -7.36 -40.69
N THR A 357 1.52 -6.37 -41.51
CA THR A 357 0.39 -6.50 -42.44
C THR A 357 0.90 -6.57 -43.85
#